data_031c27d52b063777d1dbfebdb509207d
#
_entry.id   031c27d52b063777d1dbfebdb509207d
#
_cell.length_a   1.000
_cell.length_b   1.000
_cell.length_c   1.000
_cell.angle_alpha   90.00
_cell.angle_beta   90.00
_cell.angle_gamma   90.00
#
_symmetry.space_group_name_H-M   'P 1'
#
loop_
_entity.id
_entity.type
_entity.pdbx_description
1 polymer ?
#
loop_
_entity_poly.entity_id
_entity_poly.type
_entity_poly.pdbx_seq_one_letter_code
_entity_poly.pdbx_strand_id
1 'polypeptide(L)'
;MKDDHIMKRLPERELEIMQIIWRETPPVSRMTVEDALQKAHSLAPTTILTLLTRLCGKGFLSMEKDGRMNLYVPLISEKEYLAAESRSFLDRLFHGSVAGFAAALCDSGITKEEVEELEKLLEKGALCETEG
;
A
#
# COMPACT_ATOMS: atom_id res chain seq x y z
N MET A 1 12.46 16.90 2.39
CA MET A 1 13.13 16.14 2.51
C MET A 1 13.28 14.94 1.74
N LYS A 2 14.25 14.36 1.85
CA LYS A 2 14.53 13.29 1.02
C LYS A 2 13.72 12.06 1.26
N ASP A 3 13.12 11.99 2.36
CA ASP A 3 12.32 10.82 2.67
C ASP A 3 11.18 10.62 1.71
N ASP A 4 10.69 11.69 1.15
CA ASP A 4 9.58 11.60 0.25
C ASP A 4 9.92 10.82 -0.99
N HIS A 5 11.20 10.78 -1.33
CA HIS A 5 11.61 10.13 -2.54
C HIS A 5 11.67 8.64 -2.41
N ILE A 6 11.74 8.16 -1.19
CA ILE A 6 11.93 6.75 -0.98
C ILE A 6 10.68 5.96 -1.23
N MET A 7 9.55 6.52 -0.84
CA MET A 7 8.29 5.80 -0.95
C MET A 7 7.66 6.04 -2.31
N LYS A 8 8.06 5.25 -3.28
CA LYS A 8 7.52 5.37 -4.62
C LYS A 8 6.25 4.58 -4.76
N ARG A 9 5.38 5.07 -5.65
CA ARG A 9 4.17 4.34 -5.98
C ARG A 9 4.54 3.02 -6.64
N LEU A 10 3.92 1.95 -6.18
CA LEU A 10 4.23 0.63 -6.68
C LEU A 10 3.41 0.31 -7.92
N PRO A 11 4.01 -0.37 -8.89
CA PRO A 11 3.23 -0.94 -9.99
C PRO A 11 2.19 -1.92 -9.46
N GLU A 12 1.16 -2.14 -10.24
CA GLU A 12 0.00 -2.91 -9.79
C GLU A 12 0.34 -4.28 -9.22
N ARG A 13 1.18 -5.04 -9.92
CA ARG A 13 1.50 -6.39 -9.45
C ARG A 13 2.33 -6.38 -8.17
N GLU A 14 3.24 -5.42 -8.07
CA GLU A 14 4.03 -5.29 -6.84
C GLU A 14 3.14 -4.87 -5.68
N LEU A 15 2.20 -4.00 -5.93
CA LEU A 15 1.26 -3.59 -4.89
C LEU A 15 0.42 -4.77 -4.42
N GLU A 16 -0.04 -5.61 -5.35
CA GLU A 16 -0.81 -6.78 -4.98
C GLU A 16 -0.03 -7.70 -4.05
N ILE A 17 1.26 -7.87 -4.33
CA ILE A 17 2.10 -8.70 -3.47
C ILE A 17 2.22 -8.08 -2.09
N MET A 18 2.44 -6.76 -2.02
CA MET A 18 2.51 -6.11 -0.72
C MET A 18 1.20 -6.21 0.03
N GLN A 19 0.06 -6.11 -0.67
CA GLN A 19 -1.24 -6.24 -0.02
C GLN A 19 -1.42 -7.63 0.58
N ILE A 20 -0.89 -8.65 -0.06
CA ILE A 20 -0.91 -9.98 0.49
C ILE A 20 -0.04 -10.06 1.74
N ILE A 21 1.18 -9.54 1.64
CA ILE A 21 2.13 -9.62 2.73
C ILE A 21 1.65 -8.83 3.95
N TRP A 22 1.05 -7.67 3.72
CA TRP A 22 0.54 -6.86 4.82
C TRP A 22 -0.58 -7.54 5.61
N ARG A 23 -1.28 -8.50 4.97
CA ARG A 23 -2.36 -9.22 5.64
C ARG A 23 -1.90 -10.44 6.40
N GLU A 24 -0.65 -10.82 6.21
CA GLU A 24 -0.10 -12.00 6.87
C GLU A 24 0.74 -11.60 8.05
N THR A 25 1.00 -12.57 8.92
CA THR A 25 1.89 -12.34 10.05
C THR A 25 3.33 -12.57 9.59
N PRO A 26 4.20 -11.57 9.71
CA PRO A 26 5.60 -11.75 9.28
C PRO A 26 6.34 -12.75 10.17
N PRO A 27 7.32 -13.46 9.61
CA PRO A 27 7.76 -13.39 8.23
C PRO A 27 6.86 -14.20 7.30
N VAL A 28 6.80 -13.80 6.03
CA VAL A 28 5.89 -14.39 5.06
C VAL A 28 6.70 -15.14 4.00
N SER A 29 6.34 -16.40 3.76
CA SER A 29 7.08 -17.21 2.80
C SER A 29 6.64 -16.91 1.37
N ARG A 30 7.54 -17.21 0.43
CA ARG A 30 7.21 -17.06 -0.97
C ARG A 30 6.01 -17.91 -1.36
N MET A 31 5.91 -19.11 -0.78
CA MET A 31 4.79 -19.98 -1.11
C MET A 31 3.45 -19.39 -0.71
N THR A 32 3.41 -18.70 0.43
CA THR A 32 2.19 -18.04 0.85
C THR A 32 1.76 -17.00 -0.18
N VAL A 33 2.73 -16.24 -0.69
CA VAL A 33 2.44 -15.24 -1.70
C VAL A 33 1.96 -15.89 -2.99
N GLU A 34 2.63 -16.96 -3.40
CA GLU A 34 2.26 -17.67 -4.62
C GLU A 34 0.84 -18.19 -4.54
N ASP A 35 0.50 -18.82 -3.41
CA ASP A 35 -0.82 -19.39 -3.25
C ASP A 35 -1.91 -18.33 -3.31
N ALA A 36 -1.66 -17.20 -2.66
CA ALA A 36 -2.64 -16.13 -2.65
C ALA A 36 -2.81 -15.50 -4.02
N LEU A 37 -1.71 -15.32 -4.75
CA LEU A 37 -1.77 -14.71 -6.07
C LEU A 37 -2.45 -15.60 -7.09
N GLN A 38 -2.28 -16.90 -6.97
CA GLN A 38 -2.88 -17.82 -7.93
C GLN A 38 -4.38 -17.79 -7.92
N LYS A 39 -4.98 -17.34 -6.85
CA LYS A 39 -6.42 -17.19 -6.79
C LYS A 39 -6.90 -16.05 -7.68
N ALA A 40 -6.05 -15.06 -7.91
CA ALA A 40 -6.41 -13.90 -8.70
C ALA A 40 -5.77 -13.95 -10.09
N HIS A 41 -4.54 -14.42 -10.17
CA HIS A 41 -3.77 -14.42 -11.41
C HIS A 41 -2.94 -15.69 -11.52
N SER A 42 -2.74 -16.12 -12.75
CA SER A 42 -1.90 -17.28 -12.99
C SER A 42 -0.50 -16.78 -13.37
N LEU A 43 0.33 -16.56 -12.36
CA LEU A 43 1.69 -16.09 -12.58
C LEU A 43 2.69 -17.19 -12.30
N ALA A 44 3.74 -17.24 -13.13
CA ALA A 44 4.79 -18.22 -12.93
C ALA A 44 5.56 -17.93 -11.65
N PRO A 45 6.03 -18.96 -10.95
CA PRO A 45 6.82 -18.73 -9.73
C PRO A 45 8.04 -17.84 -9.95
N THR A 46 8.67 -17.93 -11.12
CA THR A 46 9.84 -17.10 -11.40
C THR A 46 9.45 -15.62 -11.51
N THR A 47 8.25 -15.35 -12.05
CA THR A 47 7.75 -13.99 -12.14
C THR A 47 7.50 -13.43 -10.74
N ILE A 48 6.91 -14.24 -9.86
CA ILE A 48 6.65 -13.81 -8.50
C ILE A 48 7.96 -13.53 -7.77
N LEU A 49 8.94 -14.40 -7.95
CA LEU A 49 10.25 -14.19 -7.33
C LEU A 49 10.89 -12.90 -7.81
N THR A 50 10.78 -12.61 -9.10
CA THR A 50 11.32 -11.36 -9.65
C THR A 50 10.66 -10.15 -9.01
N LEU A 51 9.34 -10.21 -8.85
CA LEU A 51 8.62 -9.09 -8.24
C LEU A 51 9.01 -8.92 -6.78
N LEU A 52 9.17 -10.02 -6.05
CA LEU A 52 9.61 -9.96 -4.67
C LEU A 52 11.02 -9.37 -4.56
N THR A 53 11.89 -9.76 -5.48
CA THR A 53 13.23 -9.22 -5.51
C THR A 53 13.23 -7.71 -5.76
N ARG A 54 12.35 -7.26 -6.65
CA ARG A 54 12.23 -5.83 -6.91
C ARG A 54 11.75 -5.08 -5.67
N LEU A 55 10.80 -5.65 -4.95
CA LEU A 55 10.32 -5.02 -3.73
C LEU A 55 11.43 -4.92 -2.68
N CYS A 56 12.27 -5.94 -2.60
CA CYS A 56 13.43 -5.87 -1.71
C CYS A 56 14.37 -4.74 -2.15
N GLY A 57 14.61 -4.64 -3.46
CA GLY A 57 15.49 -3.60 -3.98
C GLY A 57 14.97 -2.20 -3.75
N LYS A 58 13.65 -2.06 -3.69
CA LYS A 58 13.01 -0.76 -3.46
C LYS A 58 12.90 -0.40 -2.00
N GLY A 59 13.28 -1.32 -1.10
CA GLY A 59 13.22 -1.05 0.33
C GLY A 59 11.89 -1.35 0.97
N PHE A 60 11.00 -2.03 0.27
CA PHE A 60 9.69 -2.39 0.84
C PHE A 60 9.73 -3.67 1.65
N LEU A 61 10.63 -4.58 1.29
CA LEU A 61 10.76 -5.87 1.95
C LEU A 61 12.21 -6.15 2.28
N SER A 62 12.43 -6.93 3.33
CA SER A 62 13.71 -7.56 3.55
C SER A 62 13.49 -9.06 3.40
N MET A 63 14.49 -9.76 2.96
CA MET A 63 14.43 -11.19 2.74
C MET A 63 15.36 -11.89 3.69
N GLU A 64 14.86 -12.93 4.33
CA GLU A 64 15.65 -13.79 5.22
C GLU A 64 15.54 -15.20 4.71
N LYS A 65 16.60 -15.97 4.92
CA LYS A 65 16.55 -17.37 4.56
C LYS A 65 16.39 -18.22 5.80
N ASP A 66 15.50 -19.19 5.71
CA ASP A 66 15.33 -20.18 6.76
C ASP A 66 15.43 -21.53 6.07
N GLY A 67 16.63 -22.10 6.09
CA GLY A 67 16.89 -23.30 5.31
C GLY A 67 16.82 -22.98 3.84
N ARG A 68 15.90 -23.63 3.14
CA ARG A 68 15.70 -23.39 1.71
C ARG A 68 14.59 -22.39 1.42
N MET A 69 13.93 -21.92 2.48
CA MET A 69 12.82 -21.02 2.30
C MET A 69 13.25 -19.58 2.32
N ASN A 70 12.67 -18.81 1.41
CA ASN A 70 12.81 -17.36 1.45
C ASN A 70 11.65 -16.81 2.25
N LEU A 71 11.95 -16.03 3.25
CA LEU A 71 10.96 -15.38 4.10
C LEU A 71 11.08 -13.87 3.93
N TYR A 72 9.95 -13.21 3.87
CA TYR A 72 9.90 -11.77 3.60
C TYR A 72 9.26 -11.03 4.76
N VAL A 73 9.86 -9.89 5.10
CA VAL A 73 9.38 -9.04 6.17
C VAL A 73 9.14 -7.65 5.61
N PRO A 74 7.95 -7.09 5.79
CA PRO A 74 7.71 -5.74 5.29
C PRO A 74 8.49 -4.71 6.09
N LEU A 75 9.17 -3.82 5.38
CA LEU A 75 9.92 -2.73 5.99
C LEU A 75 9.09 -1.45 6.04
N ILE A 76 8.05 -1.39 5.22
CA ILE A 76 7.14 -0.26 5.16
C ILE A 76 5.76 -0.80 5.45
N SER A 77 5.05 -0.20 6.39
CA SER A 77 3.72 -0.66 6.75
C SER A 77 2.70 -0.21 5.71
N GLU A 78 1.56 -0.89 5.68
CA GLU A 78 0.48 -0.51 4.79
C GLU A 78 0.01 0.91 5.10
N LYS A 79 -0.06 1.24 6.38
CA LYS A 79 -0.49 2.57 6.79
C LYS A 79 0.45 3.64 6.26
N GLU A 80 1.75 3.39 6.36
CA GLU A 80 2.75 4.33 5.84
C GLU A 80 2.63 4.50 4.34
N TYR A 81 2.46 3.38 3.62
CA TYR A 81 2.36 3.45 2.18
C TYR A 81 1.11 4.20 1.74
N LEU A 82 -0.03 3.88 2.37
CA LEU A 82 -1.28 4.52 1.99
C LEU A 82 -1.26 6.01 2.26
N ALA A 83 -0.65 6.41 3.38
CA ALA A 83 -0.55 7.83 3.70
C ALA A 83 0.29 8.57 2.66
N ALA A 84 1.44 8.00 2.31
CA ALA A 84 2.33 8.63 1.34
C ALA A 84 1.71 8.65 -0.05
N GLU A 85 1.06 7.56 -0.44
CA GLU A 85 0.43 7.48 -1.75
C GLU A 85 -0.74 8.45 -1.86
N SER A 86 -1.51 8.58 -0.77
CA SER A 86 -2.64 9.51 -0.77
C SER A 86 -2.15 10.95 -0.92
N ARG A 87 -1.08 11.31 -0.23
CA ARG A 87 -0.53 12.66 -0.36
C ARG A 87 -0.01 12.90 -1.78
N SER A 88 0.71 11.93 -2.33
CA SER A 88 1.22 12.03 -3.68
C SER A 88 0.09 12.14 -4.69
N PHE A 89 -0.95 11.36 -4.51
CA PHE A 89 -2.13 11.37 -5.37
C PHE A 89 -2.78 12.75 -5.37
N LEU A 90 -2.97 13.30 -4.18
CA LEU A 90 -3.59 14.61 -4.04
C LEU A 90 -2.75 15.70 -4.72
N ASP A 91 -1.45 15.64 -4.50
CA ASP A 91 -0.56 16.65 -5.08
C ASP A 91 -0.50 16.52 -6.60
N ARG A 92 -0.45 15.28 -7.10
CA ARG A 92 -0.27 15.05 -8.54
C ARG A 92 -1.53 15.36 -9.34
N LEU A 93 -2.68 14.92 -8.84
CA LEU A 93 -3.92 15.08 -9.60
C LEU A 93 -4.69 16.36 -9.25
N PHE A 94 -4.55 16.84 -8.05
CA PHE A 94 -5.34 17.98 -7.61
C PHE A 94 -4.48 19.16 -7.15
N HIS A 95 -3.18 19.10 -7.42
CA HIS A 95 -2.27 20.20 -7.05
C HIS A 95 -2.38 20.55 -5.58
N GLY A 96 -2.62 19.54 -4.75
CA GLY A 96 -2.73 19.73 -3.31
C GLY A 96 -4.09 20.24 -2.84
N SER A 97 -5.06 20.35 -3.75
CA SER A 97 -6.37 20.90 -3.39
C SER A 97 -7.29 19.84 -2.82
N VAL A 98 -7.52 19.91 -1.52
CA VAL A 98 -8.47 19.01 -0.86
C VAL A 98 -9.88 19.28 -1.37
N ALA A 99 -10.21 20.54 -1.61
CA ALA A 99 -11.52 20.89 -2.13
C ALA A 99 -11.74 20.29 -3.52
N GLY A 100 -10.70 20.31 -4.37
CA GLY A 100 -10.77 19.72 -5.68
C GLY A 100 -11.02 18.22 -5.62
N PHE A 101 -10.31 17.54 -4.70
CA PHE A 101 -10.51 16.13 -4.52
C PHE A 101 -11.92 15.82 -4.03
N ALA A 102 -12.42 16.60 -3.06
CA ALA A 102 -13.76 16.38 -2.53
C ALA A 102 -14.82 16.55 -3.62
N ALA A 103 -14.66 17.56 -4.47
CA ALA A 103 -15.60 17.78 -5.56
C ALA A 103 -15.60 16.59 -6.52
N ALA A 104 -14.41 16.11 -6.90
CA ALA A 104 -14.29 14.97 -7.79
C ALA A 104 -14.90 13.72 -7.15
N LEU A 105 -14.70 13.55 -5.87
CA LEU A 105 -15.26 12.42 -5.15
C LEU A 105 -16.78 12.43 -5.19
N CYS A 106 -17.37 13.62 -4.99
CA CYS A 106 -18.82 13.76 -5.08
C CYS A 106 -19.31 13.40 -6.48
N ASP A 107 -18.58 13.86 -7.51
CA ASP A 107 -18.96 13.56 -8.88
C ASP A 107 -18.82 12.07 -9.22
N SER A 108 -18.03 11.35 -8.47
CA SER A 108 -17.80 9.93 -8.75
C SER A 108 -18.98 9.06 -8.31
N GLY A 109 -19.97 9.62 -7.63
CA GLY A 109 -21.12 8.85 -7.20
C GLY A 109 -21.06 8.38 -5.76
N ILE A 110 -20.22 9.01 -4.94
CA ILE A 110 -20.14 8.66 -3.53
C ILE A 110 -21.52 8.90 -2.89
N THR A 111 -21.93 7.98 -2.03
CA THR A 111 -23.25 8.09 -1.42
C THR A 111 -23.22 9.03 -0.22
N LYS A 112 -24.41 9.45 0.20
CA LYS A 112 -24.52 10.31 1.36
C LYS A 112 -23.97 9.63 2.60
N GLU A 113 -24.26 8.34 2.73
CA GLU A 113 -23.77 7.57 3.86
C GLU A 113 -22.24 7.53 3.87
N GLU A 114 -21.66 7.37 2.70
CA GLU A 114 -20.20 7.34 2.60
C GLU A 114 -19.59 8.69 2.93
N VAL A 115 -20.24 9.77 2.53
CA VAL A 115 -19.77 11.11 2.88
C VAL A 115 -19.78 11.31 4.38
N GLU A 116 -20.88 10.88 5.03
CA GLU A 116 -20.98 11.02 6.48
C GLU A 116 -19.93 10.20 7.20
N GLU A 117 -19.66 9.01 6.69
CA GLU A 117 -18.62 8.17 7.26
C GLU A 117 -17.27 8.83 7.14
N LEU A 118 -16.98 9.40 5.97
CA LEU A 118 -15.72 10.08 5.74
C LEU A 118 -15.55 11.28 6.67
N GLU A 119 -16.61 12.06 6.84
CA GLU A 119 -16.56 13.21 7.71
C GLU A 119 -16.21 12.81 9.15
N LYS A 120 -16.85 11.75 9.63
CA LYS A 120 -16.58 11.28 10.98
C LYS A 120 -15.13 10.84 11.15
N LEU A 121 -14.62 10.13 10.15
CA LEU A 121 -13.25 9.65 10.22
C LEU A 121 -12.26 10.79 10.17
N LEU A 122 -12.52 11.81 9.35
CA LEU A 122 -11.63 12.96 9.26
C LEU A 122 -11.62 13.75 10.56
N GLU A 123 -12.77 13.92 11.19
CA GLU A 123 -12.82 14.60 12.46
C GLU A 123 -12.04 13.88 13.51
N LYS A 124 -12.18 12.55 13.55
CA LYS A 124 -11.47 11.75 14.50
C LYS A 124 -9.95 11.81 14.28
N GLY A 125 -9.55 11.77 13.01
CA GLY A 125 -8.14 11.87 12.67
C GLY A 125 -7.54 13.21 13.08
N ALA A 126 -8.29 14.28 12.84
CA ALA A 126 -7.83 15.61 13.20
C ALA A 126 -7.67 15.74 14.71
N LEU A 127 -8.61 15.16 15.46
CA LEU A 127 -8.50 15.19 16.92
C LEU A 127 -7.29 14.43 17.40
N CYS A 128 -7.01 13.29 16.80
CA CYS A 128 -5.84 12.51 17.16
C CYS A 128 -4.56 13.30 16.90
N GLU A 129 -4.51 13.99 15.78
CA GLU A 129 -3.36 14.80 15.45
C GLU A 129 -3.18 15.95 16.43
N THR A 130 -4.28 16.55 16.80
CA THR A 130 -4.25 17.66 17.72
C THR A 130 -3.69 17.24 19.06
N GLU A 131 -3.99 16.04 19.47
CA GLU A 131 -3.52 15.52 20.74
C GLU A 131 -2.08 15.04 20.68
N GLY A 132 -1.67 14.61 19.54
CA GLY A 132 -0.32 14.15 19.33
C GLY A 132 0.62 15.32 19.15
#